data_89127ca305fdaedba1a1d554b2aff7c2
#
_entry.id   89127ca305fdaedba1a1d554b2aff7c2
#
_cell.length_a   1.000
_cell.length_b   1.000
_cell.length_c   1.000
_cell.angle_alpha   90.00
_cell.angle_beta   90.00
_cell.angle_gamma   90.00
#
_symmetry.space_group_name_H-M   'P 1'
#
loop_
_entity.id
_entity.type
_entity.pdbx_description
1 polymer ?
#
loop_
_entity_poly.entity_id
_entity_poly.type
_entity_poly.pdbx_seq_one_letter_code
_entity_poly.pdbx_strand_id
1 'polypeptide(L)'
;MELPATLNLIDLTVSAHRELTKPARLRLDRLRKPGRRVAALVYAATLLVAFAAACAYAADIGYLAPPGVAANEFPSPQRPVARIVSSRRSAEERRDALDEAGQIARVLELKPGMTVGDIGAGSGYHTVRLSYLVGPAGSVVAQDVTRDYLIELARRTESLKLTNVQFALGEPHDPRLPASSLDAAILVHMYHEIAQPYAFLYNLAPALKQGARVGIVDLELPTSKHGTPIELLRCELTAVGYREVATHKLAGDGGYLAVFSPPEVAGRKSPRDIVACRDPAGTR
;
A
#
# COMPACT_ATOMS: atom_id res chain seq x y z
N MET A 1 -17.42 48.96 -27.14
CA MET A 1 -16.50 48.78 -26.01
C MET A 1 -15.78 47.46 -26.26
N GLU A 2 -14.63 47.57 -26.88
CA GLU A 2 -13.86 46.48 -27.52
C GLU A 2 -13.04 45.69 -26.47
N LEU A 3 -13.07 44.38 -26.61
CA LEU A 3 -12.19 43.46 -25.85
C LEU A 3 -10.79 43.43 -26.48
N PRO A 4 -9.69 43.44 -25.70
CA PRO A 4 -8.35 43.34 -26.27
C PRO A 4 -7.95 41.90 -26.53
N ALA A 5 -7.12 41.77 -27.55
CA ALA A 5 -6.64 40.61 -28.27
C ALA A 5 -5.98 39.51 -27.41
N THR A 6 -6.24 38.28 -27.83
CA THR A 6 -5.58 37.02 -27.46
C THR A 6 -4.08 37.09 -27.75
N LEU A 7 -3.25 36.95 -26.72
CA LEU A 7 -1.80 36.70 -26.88
C LEU A 7 -1.58 35.25 -27.33
N ASN A 8 -0.88 35.13 -28.45
CA ASN A 8 -0.60 33.87 -29.11
C ASN A 8 0.52 33.12 -28.37
N LEU A 9 0.23 31.91 -27.87
CA LEU A 9 1.17 31.00 -27.18
C LEU A 9 2.37 30.52 -28.03
N ILE A 10 2.40 30.84 -29.31
CA ILE A 10 3.41 30.37 -30.26
C ILE A 10 4.70 31.20 -30.19
N ASP A 11 4.65 32.46 -29.75
CA ASP A 11 5.84 33.32 -29.68
C ASP A 11 6.77 33.03 -28.48
N LEU A 12 6.28 32.33 -27.46
CA LEU A 12 7.10 31.99 -26.27
C LEU A 12 7.99 30.75 -26.51
N THR A 13 7.64 29.86 -27.44
CA THR A 13 8.41 28.65 -27.72
C THR A 13 9.61 28.89 -28.65
N VAL A 14 9.57 29.90 -29.52
CA VAL A 14 10.65 30.22 -30.44
C VAL A 14 11.80 31.01 -29.75
N SER A 15 11.47 31.79 -28.72
CA SER A 15 12.48 32.52 -27.95
C SER A 15 13.32 31.62 -27.04
N ALA A 16 12.74 30.55 -26.51
CA ALA A 16 13.45 29.60 -25.64
C ALA A 16 14.46 28.72 -26.41
N HIS A 17 14.18 28.41 -27.69
CA HIS A 17 15.07 27.57 -28.50
C HIS A 17 16.31 28.28 -29.02
N ARG A 18 16.33 29.63 -29.08
CA ARG A 18 17.47 30.39 -29.56
C ARG A 18 18.59 30.63 -28.52
N GLU A 19 18.29 30.47 -27.24
CA GLU A 19 19.27 30.59 -26.14
C GLU A 19 20.06 29.28 -25.86
N LEU A 20 19.58 28.13 -26.33
CA LEU A 20 20.20 26.80 -26.06
C LEU A 20 21.32 26.42 -27.04
N THR A 21 21.57 27.21 -28.10
CA THR A 21 22.58 26.91 -29.15
C THR A 21 23.85 27.71 -29.08
N LYS A 22 24.09 28.47 -28.01
CA LYS A 22 25.41 29.12 -27.83
C LYS A 22 26.41 28.10 -27.24
N PRO A 23 27.57 27.89 -27.89
CA PRO A 23 28.50 26.85 -27.48
C PRO A 23 29.04 27.11 -26.07
N ALA A 24 29.02 26.07 -25.25
CA ALA A 24 29.47 26.09 -23.85
C ALA A 24 30.98 26.36 -23.62
N ARG A 25 31.69 27.04 -24.58
CA ARG A 25 33.13 27.29 -24.50
C ARG A 25 33.53 28.46 -23.60
N LEU A 26 32.63 29.20 -22.99
CA LEU A 26 32.96 30.48 -22.34
C LEU A 26 32.90 30.49 -20.82
N ARG A 27 32.92 29.36 -20.12
CA ARG A 27 32.82 29.40 -18.64
C ARG A 27 33.86 28.61 -17.85
N LEU A 28 34.83 27.97 -18.47
CA LEU A 28 35.90 27.25 -17.73
C LEU A 28 36.90 28.18 -17.05
N ASP A 29 37.07 29.40 -17.55
CA ASP A 29 38.05 30.37 -16.96
C ASP A 29 37.57 31.04 -15.66
N ARG A 30 36.26 31.00 -15.35
CA ARG A 30 35.77 31.59 -14.08
C ARG A 30 35.94 30.68 -12.86
N LEU A 31 36.36 29.44 -13.04
CA LEU A 31 36.60 28.46 -11.95
C LEU A 31 38.04 28.53 -11.40
N ARG A 32 38.87 29.47 -11.87
CA ARG A 32 40.28 29.59 -11.43
C ARG A 32 40.47 30.22 -10.04
N LYS A 33 39.42 30.75 -9.40
CA LYS A 33 39.53 31.25 -8.01
C LYS A 33 39.39 30.05 -7.03
N PRO A 34 40.38 29.86 -6.12
CA PRO A 34 40.41 28.66 -5.24
C PRO A 34 39.14 28.46 -4.43
N GLY A 35 38.47 29.51 -3.95
CA GLY A 35 37.20 29.40 -3.20
C GLY A 35 36.00 28.91 -4.01
N ARG A 36 36.00 29.08 -5.34
CA ARG A 36 34.92 28.62 -6.21
C ARG A 36 35.06 27.12 -6.56
N ARG A 37 36.29 26.61 -6.58
CA ARG A 37 36.54 25.17 -6.79
C ARG A 37 36.11 24.39 -5.58
N VAL A 38 36.34 24.88 -4.36
CA VAL A 38 35.91 24.26 -3.12
C VAL A 38 34.37 24.25 -3.06
N ALA A 39 33.71 25.38 -3.37
CA ALA A 39 32.23 25.44 -3.40
C ALA A 39 31.62 24.51 -4.45
N ALA A 40 32.21 24.36 -5.63
CA ALA A 40 31.75 23.44 -6.67
C ALA A 40 31.94 21.97 -6.28
N LEU A 41 33.06 21.64 -5.60
CA LEU A 41 33.31 20.30 -5.08
C LEU A 41 32.35 19.93 -3.94
N VAL A 42 32.07 20.86 -3.03
CA VAL A 42 31.10 20.66 -1.94
C VAL A 42 29.69 20.45 -2.53
N TYR A 43 29.29 21.26 -3.53
CA TYR A 43 28.00 21.13 -4.18
C TYR A 43 27.87 19.80 -4.96
N ALA A 44 28.93 19.36 -5.65
CA ALA A 44 28.96 18.08 -6.32
C ALA A 44 28.94 16.91 -5.33
N ALA A 45 29.62 17.01 -4.19
CA ALA A 45 29.61 16.01 -3.14
C ALA A 45 28.23 15.91 -2.47
N THR A 46 27.56 17.04 -2.20
CA THR A 46 26.18 17.03 -1.64
C THR A 46 25.17 16.44 -2.62
N LEU A 47 25.30 16.69 -3.93
CA LEU A 47 24.46 16.06 -4.95
C LEU A 47 24.71 14.57 -5.07
N LEU A 48 25.97 14.12 -4.96
CA LEU A 48 26.33 12.69 -4.97
C LEU A 48 25.81 11.96 -3.74
N VAL A 49 25.89 12.57 -2.56
CA VAL A 49 25.35 12.01 -1.31
C VAL A 49 23.81 11.94 -1.36
N ALA A 50 23.14 12.98 -1.87
CA ALA A 50 21.70 13.00 -2.05
C ALA A 50 21.24 11.95 -3.09
N PHE A 51 21.99 11.76 -4.18
CA PHE A 51 21.71 10.74 -5.18
C PHE A 51 21.96 9.32 -4.64
N ALA A 52 23.03 9.10 -3.87
CA ALA A 52 23.33 7.84 -3.22
C ALA A 52 22.26 7.49 -2.16
N ALA A 53 21.79 8.47 -1.38
CA ALA A 53 20.69 8.29 -0.44
C ALA A 53 19.37 7.94 -1.13
N ALA A 54 19.05 8.59 -2.26
CA ALA A 54 17.86 8.27 -3.06
C ALA A 54 17.94 6.87 -3.69
N CYS A 55 19.12 6.44 -4.12
CA CYS A 55 19.34 5.07 -4.63
C CYS A 55 19.28 4.03 -3.50
N ALA A 56 19.77 4.33 -2.30
CA ALA A 56 19.69 3.43 -1.14
C ALA A 56 18.23 3.26 -0.69
N TYR A 57 17.43 4.31 -0.73
CA TYR A 57 16.01 4.24 -0.35
C TYR A 57 15.18 3.37 -1.33
N ALA A 58 15.51 3.40 -2.61
CA ALA A 58 14.88 2.52 -3.61
C ALA A 58 15.31 1.04 -3.47
N ALA A 59 16.43 0.77 -2.78
CA ALA A 59 16.93 -0.58 -2.55
C ALA A 59 16.23 -1.31 -1.39
N ASP A 60 15.54 -0.59 -0.50
CA ASP A 60 14.86 -1.18 0.67
C ASP A 60 13.44 -1.68 0.38
N ILE A 61 12.90 -1.44 -0.82
CA ILE A 61 11.59 -1.97 -1.21
C ILE A 61 11.76 -3.34 -1.85
N GLY A 62 11.53 -4.38 -1.07
CA GLY A 62 11.69 -5.77 -1.50
C GLY A 62 10.77 -6.73 -0.78
N TYR A 63 10.96 -8.01 -1.07
CA TYR A 63 10.30 -9.07 -0.31
C TYR A 63 10.93 -9.14 1.09
N LEU A 64 10.09 -9.17 2.14
CA LEU A 64 10.57 -9.27 3.52
C LEU A 64 10.68 -10.72 4.01
N ALA A 65 10.16 -11.68 3.23
CA ALA A 65 10.21 -13.10 3.53
C ALA A 65 10.42 -13.94 2.26
N PRO A 66 10.92 -15.18 2.39
CA PRO A 66 10.96 -16.13 1.28
C PRO A 66 9.55 -16.46 0.78
N PRO A 67 9.41 -17.08 -0.43
CA PRO A 67 8.11 -17.45 -0.96
C PRO A 67 7.37 -18.43 -0.06
N GLY A 68 6.07 -18.17 0.11
CA GLY A 68 5.13 -19.07 0.73
C GLY A 68 4.67 -20.19 -0.21
N VAL A 69 3.50 -20.74 0.06
CA VAL A 69 2.92 -21.82 -0.77
C VAL A 69 2.44 -21.25 -2.10
N ALA A 70 2.78 -21.93 -3.18
CA ALA A 70 2.47 -21.48 -4.54
C ALA A 70 0.95 -21.49 -4.81
N ALA A 71 0.49 -20.55 -5.63
CA ALA A 71 -0.93 -20.35 -5.93
C ALA A 71 -1.63 -21.58 -6.54
N ASN A 72 -0.91 -22.36 -7.33
CA ASN A 72 -1.43 -23.56 -7.99
C ASN A 72 -1.70 -24.75 -7.05
N GLU A 73 -1.29 -24.68 -5.80
CA GLU A 73 -1.62 -25.68 -4.78
C GLU A 73 -3.05 -25.49 -4.22
N PHE A 74 -3.69 -24.35 -4.51
CA PHE A 74 -5.00 -23.97 -3.99
C PHE A 74 -6.09 -24.09 -5.05
N PRO A 75 -7.37 -24.25 -4.66
CA PRO A 75 -8.48 -24.23 -5.60
C PRO A 75 -8.59 -22.85 -6.26
N SER A 76 -8.99 -22.83 -7.53
CA SER A 76 -9.30 -21.59 -8.23
C SER A 76 -10.52 -20.90 -7.61
N PRO A 77 -10.48 -19.59 -7.34
CA PRO A 77 -11.62 -18.87 -6.82
C PRO A 77 -12.73 -18.82 -7.87
N GLN A 78 -14.00 -18.95 -7.41
CA GLN A 78 -15.18 -18.95 -8.28
C GLN A 78 -15.88 -17.59 -8.23
N ARG A 79 -15.11 -16.53 -8.45
CA ARG A 79 -15.60 -15.15 -8.50
C ARG A 79 -14.78 -14.30 -9.49
N PRO A 80 -15.37 -13.25 -10.07
CA PRO A 80 -14.62 -12.25 -10.80
C PRO A 80 -13.59 -11.55 -9.89
N VAL A 81 -12.59 -10.95 -10.49
CA VAL A 81 -11.56 -10.15 -9.80
C VAL A 81 -11.60 -8.74 -10.36
N ALA A 82 -11.70 -7.75 -9.48
CA ALA A 82 -11.61 -6.35 -9.90
C ALA A 82 -10.19 -5.99 -10.34
N ARG A 83 -10.05 -4.93 -11.12
CA ARG A 83 -8.74 -4.39 -11.50
C ARG A 83 -8.13 -3.68 -10.29
N ILE A 84 -6.82 -3.81 -10.10
CA ILE A 84 -6.10 -3.08 -9.07
C ILE A 84 -6.18 -1.58 -9.35
N VAL A 85 -6.67 -0.83 -8.35
CA VAL A 85 -6.77 0.63 -8.40
C VAL A 85 -6.35 1.23 -7.06
N SER A 86 -5.44 2.21 -7.10
CA SER A 86 -5.14 2.97 -5.89
C SER A 86 -6.12 4.13 -5.71
N SER A 87 -6.56 4.35 -4.47
CA SER A 87 -7.40 5.49 -4.12
C SER A 87 -6.66 6.81 -4.38
N ARG A 88 -7.37 7.80 -4.94
CA ARG A 88 -6.78 9.12 -5.15
C ARG A 88 -6.64 9.87 -3.82
N ARG A 89 -5.56 10.61 -3.64
CA ARG A 89 -5.36 11.48 -2.45
C ARG A 89 -6.50 12.48 -2.24
N SER A 90 -7.16 12.92 -3.30
CA SER A 90 -8.34 13.80 -3.22
C SER A 90 -9.54 13.21 -2.47
N ALA A 91 -9.55 11.90 -2.22
CA ALA A 91 -10.59 11.24 -1.43
C ALA A 91 -10.27 11.18 0.08
N GLU A 92 -9.06 11.57 0.50
CA GLU A 92 -8.60 11.42 1.89
C GLU A 92 -9.40 12.31 2.85
N GLU A 93 -9.67 13.56 2.49
CA GLU A 93 -10.45 14.50 3.32
C GLU A 93 -11.85 13.96 3.67
N ARG A 94 -12.51 13.30 2.69
CA ARG A 94 -13.79 12.66 2.94
C ARG A 94 -13.68 11.48 3.91
N ARG A 95 -12.65 10.67 3.77
CA ARG A 95 -12.38 9.53 4.66
C ARG A 95 -12.04 10.01 6.07
N ASP A 96 -11.28 11.11 6.18
CA ASP A 96 -10.97 11.74 7.46
C ASP A 96 -12.22 12.35 8.12
N ALA A 97 -13.08 12.99 7.35
CA ALA A 97 -14.34 13.52 7.86
C ALA A 97 -15.28 12.43 8.43
N LEU A 98 -15.15 11.19 7.96
CA LEU A 98 -15.86 10.01 8.47
C LEU A 98 -15.07 9.29 9.57
N ASP A 99 -13.87 9.74 9.91
CA ASP A 99 -12.96 9.08 10.86
C ASP A 99 -12.75 7.59 10.53
N GLU A 100 -12.60 7.24 9.25
CA GLU A 100 -12.51 5.84 8.79
C GLU A 100 -11.35 5.10 9.48
N ALA A 101 -10.15 5.70 9.49
CA ALA A 101 -8.98 5.09 10.12
C ALA A 101 -9.17 4.93 11.65
N GLY A 102 -9.80 5.90 12.30
CA GLY A 102 -10.11 5.82 13.72
C GLY A 102 -11.17 4.76 14.05
N GLN A 103 -12.19 4.61 13.20
CA GLN A 103 -13.18 3.53 13.36
C GLN A 103 -12.51 2.15 13.30
N ILE A 104 -11.66 1.92 12.28
CA ILE A 104 -10.91 0.66 12.12
C ILE A 104 -9.99 0.42 13.33
N ALA A 105 -9.25 1.45 13.74
CA ALA A 105 -8.32 1.35 14.87
C ALA A 105 -9.02 0.97 16.18
N ARG A 106 -10.17 1.56 16.47
CA ARG A 106 -10.96 1.24 17.67
C ARG A 106 -11.48 -0.19 17.65
N VAL A 107 -12.04 -0.63 16.53
CA VAL A 107 -12.60 -1.98 16.39
C VAL A 107 -11.53 -3.05 16.48
N LEU A 108 -10.35 -2.81 15.90
CA LEU A 108 -9.20 -3.72 15.98
C LEU A 108 -8.40 -3.57 17.29
N GLU A 109 -8.79 -2.63 18.17
CA GLU A 109 -8.08 -2.32 19.42
C GLU A 109 -6.60 -1.98 19.22
N LEU A 110 -6.28 -1.26 18.13
CA LEU A 110 -4.91 -0.86 17.84
C LEU A 110 -4.38 0.09 18.91
N LYS A 111 -3.12 -0.11 19.32
CA LYS A 111 -2.49 0.63 20.42
C LYS A 111 -1.08 1.09 20.02
N PRO A 112 -0.56 2.15 20.67
CA PRO A 112 0.84 2.50 20.58
C PRO A 112 1.76 1.30 20.87
N GLY A 113 2.84 1.18 20.11
CA GLY A 113 3.81 0.08 20.23
C GLY A 113 3.50 -1.17 19.39
N MET A 114 2.30 -1.27 18.79
CA MET A 114 1.96 -2.39 17.90
C MET A 114 2.67 -2.30 16.54
N THR A 115 2.90 -3.46 15.93
CA THR A 115 3.25 -3.60 14.52
C THR A 115 2.01 -3.94 13.72
N VAL A 116 1.59 -3.05 12.81
CA VAL A 116 0.37 -3.21 12.02
C VAL A 116 0.70 -3.33 10.54
N GLY A 117 0.18 -4.37 9.88
CA GLY A 117 0.25 -4.52 8.43
C GLY A 117 -0.86 -3.73 7.73
N ASP A 118 -0.48 -2.79 6.87
CA ASP A 118 -1.36 -2.14 5.90
C ASP A 118 -1.20 -2.88 4.56
N ILE A 119 -2.11 -3.82 4.31
CA ILE A 119 -2.02 -4.78 3.21
C ILE A 119 -2.79 -4.22 2.01
N GLY A 120 -2.10 -4.07 0.87
CA GLY A 120 -2.59 -3.31 -0.27
C GLY A 120 -2.56 -1.81 0.02
N ALA A 121 -1.42 -1.31 0.50
CA ALA A 121 -1.28 0.04 1.05
C ALA A 121 -1.57 1.16 0.02
N GLY A 122 -1.39 0.91 -1.26
CA GLY A 122 -1.64 1.85 -2.36
C GLY A 122 -0.96 3.20 -2.12
N SER A 123 -1.74 4.29 -2.13
CA SER A 123 -1.25 5.66 -1.89
C SER A 123 -0.91 5.96 -0.42
N GLY A 124 -1.17 5.03 0.51
CA GLY A 124 -0.78 5.11 1.91
C GLY A 124 -1.70 5.94 2.80
N TYR A 125 -3.00 6.00 2.50
CA TYR A 125 -3.96 6.66 3.36
C TYR A 125 -3.91 6.10 4.79
N HIS A 126 -4.03 4.78 4.93
CA HIS A 126 -3.97 4.12 6.23
C HIS A 126 -2.56 4.08 6.79
N THR A 127 -1.55 3.80 5.97
CA THR A 127 -0.15 3.77 6.41
C THR A 127 0.22 5.02 7.21
N VAL A 128 -0.10 6.22 6.69
CA VAL A 128 0.21 7.48 7.37
C VAL A 128 -0.51 7.60 8.72
N ARG A 129 -1.79 7.29 8.76
CA ARG A 129 -2.60 7.42 9.99
C ARG A 129 -2.24 6.38 11.04
N LEU A 130 -1.98 5.15 10.61
CA LEU A 130 -1.49 4.08 11.48
C LEU A 130 -0.11 4.41 12.04
N SER A 131 0.79 5.00 11.26
CA SER A 131 2.12 5.41 11.73
C SER A 131 2.04 6.38 12.91
N TYR A 132 1.15 7.37 12.86
CA TYR A 132 0.90 8.27 13.99
C TYR A 132 0.25 7.55 15.18
N LEU A 133 -0.68 6.63 14.92
CA LEU A 133 -1.42 5.92 15.95
C LEU A 133 -0.52 4.97 16.74
N VAL A 134 0.28 4.15 16.06
CA VAL A 134 1.19 3.22 16.76
C VAL A 134 2.39 3.92 17.37
N GLY A 135 2.69 5.14 16.92
CA GLY A 135 3.74 5.99 17.47
C GLY A 135 5.16 5.43 17.24
N PRO A 136 6.18 6.11 17.81
CA PRO A 136 7.58 5.78 17.53
C PRO A 136 8.05 4.44 18.12
N ALA A 137 7.32 3.86 19.06
CA ALA A 137 7.61 2.53 19.61
C ALA A 137 6.92 1.39 18.83
N GLY A 138 5.99 1.73 17.93
CA GLY A 138 5.31 0.80 17.03
C GLY A 138 5.86 0.90 15.60
N SER A 139 5.30 0.07 14.71
CA SER A 139 5.69 0.05 13.30
C SER A 139 4.49 -0.20 12.40
N VAL A 140 4.53 0.32 11.18
CA VAL A 140 3.60 -0.02 10.11
C VAL A 140 4.36 -0.74 9.01
N VAL A 141 3.87 -1.91 8.61
CA VAL A 141 4.37 -2.62 7.44
C VAL A 141 3.41 -2.32 6.28
N ALA A 142 3.80 -1.41 5.40
CA ALA A 142 3.06 -1.08 4.19
C ALA A 142 3.40 -2.09 3.10
N GLN A 143 2.45 -2.98 2.83
CA GLN A 143 2.61 -4.04 1.83
C GLN A 143 1.78 -3.74 0.59
N ASP A 144 2.35 -3.91 -0.60
CA ASP A 144 1.63 -3.82 -1.88
C ASP A 144 2.30 -4.72 -2.92
N VAL A 145 1.54 -5.15 -3.93
CA VAL A 145 2.07 -5.90 -5.08
C VAL A 145 2.61 -4.97 -6.17
N THR A 146 2.25 -3.69 -6.11
CA THR A 146 2.64 -2.66 -7.07
C THR A 146 3.84 -1.87 -6.55
N ARG A 147 5.01 -2.18 -7.06
CA ARG A 147 6.27 -1.54 -6.63
C ARG A 147 6.23 -0.01 -6.73
N ASP A 148 5.61 0.52 -7.78
CA ASP A 148 5.54 1.97 -7.99
C ASP A 148 4.72 2.67 -6.89
N TYR A 149 3.66 2.03 -6.39
CA TYR A 149 2.89 2.56 -5.25
C TYR A 149 3.76 2.64 -3.98
N LEU A 150 4.56 1.61 -3.71
CA LEU A 150 5.48 1.62 -2.56
C LEU A 150 6.56 2.70 -2.70
N ILE A 151 7.08 2.94 -3.90
CA ILE A 151 8.06 4.02 -4.15
C ILE A 151 7.43 5.39 -3.88
N GLU A 152 6.22 5.63 -4.35
CA GLU A 152 5.51 6.89 -4.10
C GLU A 152 5.15 7.05 -2.62
N LEU A 153 4.74 5.97 -1.96
CA LEU A 153 4.45 5.96 -0.53
C LEU A 153 5.70 6.21 0.30
N ALA A 154 6.84 5.64 -0.07
CA ALA A 154 8.11 5.88 0.59
C ALA A 154 8.50 7.38 0.55
N ARG A 155 8.39 8.02 -0.61
CA ARG A 155 8.60 9.46 -0.75
C ARG A 155 7.62 10.28 0.09
N ARG A 156 6.36 9.83 0.18
CA ARG A 156 5.34 10.47 1.01
C ARG A 156 5.70 10.40 2.48
N THR A 157 6.05 9.22 3.00
CA THR A 157 6.42 9.04 4.41
C THR A 157 7.69 9.82 4.77
N GLU A 158 8.68 9.88 3.89
CA GLU A 158 9.87 10.69 4.04
C GLU A 158 9.51 12.19 4.16
N SER A 159 8.67 12.71 3.28
CA SER A 159 8.20 14.10 3.32
C SER A 159 7.47 14.46 4.61
N LEU A 160 6.79 13.47 5.22
CA LEU A 160 6.09 13.59 6.49
C LEU A 160 6.98 13.25 7.69
N LYS A 161 8.25 12.89 7.47
CA LYS A 161 9.23 12.49 8.50
C LYS A 161 8.76 11.31 9.35
N LEU A 162 8.03 10.37 8.74
CA LEU A 162 7.61 9.13 9.40
C LEU A 162 8.76 8.12 9.33
N THR A 163 9.25 7.69 10.49
CA THR A 163 10.44 6.81 10.59
C THR A 163 10.08 5.38 11.01
N ASN A 164 8.80 5.11 11.26
CA ASN A 164 8.29 3.84 11.74
C ASN A 164 7.47 3.08 10.68
N VAL A 165 7.75 3.32 9.39
CA VAL A 165 7.11 2.62 8.27
C VAL A 165 8.13 1.77 7.55
N GLN A 166 7.83 0.49 7.35
CA GLN A 166 8.58 -0.47 6.55
C GLN A 166 7.79 -0.81 5.29
N PHE A 167 8.47 -0.96 4.16
CA PHE A 167 7.84 -1.27 2.88
C PHE A 167 8.07 -2.72 2.50
N ALA A 168 7.00 -3.43 2.14
CA ALA A 168 7.03 -4.82 1.74
C ALA A 168 6.46 -5.00 0.33
N LEU A 169 7.27 -5.41 -0.63
CA LEU A 169 6.77 -5.88 -1.90
C LEU A 169 6.15 -7.27 -1.70
N GLY A 170 4.96 -7.50 -2.22
CA GLY A 170 4.30 -8.80 -2.21
C GLY A 170 4.02 -9.31 -3.62
N GLU A 171 3.38 -10.47 -3.68
CA GLU A 171 2.86 -11.07 -4.89
C GLU A 171 1.34 -11.24 -4.79
N PRO A 172 0.59 -11.38 -5.90
CA PRO A 172 -0.88 -11.48 -5.87
C PRO A 172 -1.46 -12.62 -5.01
N HIS A 173 -0.62 -13.59 -4.65
CA HIS A 173 -0.99 -14.75 -3.84
C HIS A 173 -0.19 -14.86 -2.54
N ASP A 174 0.75 -13.95 -2.28
CA ASP A 174 1.66 -14.03 -1.15
C ASP A 174 2.11 -12.63 -0.71
N PRO A 175 1.75 -12.16 0.49
CA PRO A 175 2.19 -10.86 0.98
C PRO A 175 3.69 -10.79 1.31
N ARG A 176 4.41 -11.92 1.35
CA ARG A 176 5.88 -12.02 1.55
C ARG A 176 6.35 -11.35 2.85
N LEU A 177 5.64 -11.60 3.94
CA LEU A 177 5.88 -11.01 5.25
C LEU A 177 6.54 -11.99 6.22
N PRO A 178 7.43 -11.50 7.13
CA PRO A 178 8.08 -12.36 8.11
C PRO A 178 7.08 -13.01 9.09
N ALA A 179 7.37 -14.23 9.50
CA ALA A 179 6.54 -14.93 10.46
C ALA A 179 6.47 -14.19 11.81
N SER A 180 5.29 -14.21 12.43
CA SER A 180 5.02 -13.64 13.75
C SER A 180 5.47 -12.18 13.89
N SER A 181 5.30 -11.39 12.83
CA SER A 181 5.72 -9.99 12.78
C SER A 181 4.60 -8.99 13.08
N LEU A 182 3.33 -9.35 12.84
CA LEU A 182 2.20 -8.44 12.91
C LEU A 182 1.31 -8.69 14.14
N ASP A 183 1.00 -7.62 14.87
CA ASP A 183 -0.03 -7.62 15.94
C ASP A 183 -1.44 -7.49 15.36
N ALA A 184 -1.57 -6.83 14.21
CA ALA A 184 -2.80 -6.74 13.43
C ALA A 184 -2.48 -6.55 11.95
N ALA A 185 -3.43 -6.89 11.08
CA ALA A 185 -3.39 -6.54 9.66
C ALA A 185 -4.72 -5.93 9.23
N ILE A 186 -4.66 -4.94 8.33
CA ILE A 186 -5.83 -4.38 7.68
C ILE A 186 -5.75 -4.56 6.17
N LEU A 187 -6.87 -4.89 5.56
CA LEU A 187 -7.09 -4.96 4.11
C LEU A 187 -8.28 -4.05 3.80
N VAL A 188 -8.04 -2.88 3.21
CA VAL A 188 -9.09 -1.86 3.07
C VAL A 188 -9.37 -1.58 1.60
N HIS A 189 -10.58 -1.94 1.16
CA HIS A 189 -11.06 -1.77 -0.22
C HIS A 189 -10.12 -2.38 -1.28
N MET A 190 -9.53 -3.55 -0.96
CA MET A 190 -8.61 -4.24 -1.87
C MET A 190 -8.85 -5.76 -1.95
N TYR A 191 -9.65 -6.33 -1.03
CA TYR A 191 -9.85 -7.78 -1.01
C TYR A 191 -10.47 -8.32 -2.32
N HIS A 192 -11.36 -7.56 -2.94
CA HIS A 192 -11.97 -7.85 -4.24
C HIS A 192 -10.97 -7.86 -5.42
N GLU A 193 -9.76 -7.32 -5.22
CA GLU A 193 -8.67 -7.30 -6.21
C GLU A 193 -7.74 -8.52 -6.11
N ILE A 194 -7.86 -9.32 -5.04
CA ILE A 194 -7.01 -10.49 -4.84
C ILE A 194 -7.42 -11.62 -5.78
N ALA A 195 -6.53 -11.93 -6.73
CA ALA A 195 -6.78 -12.97 -7.74
C ALA A 195 -6.79 -14.40 -7.16
N GLN A 196 -6.07 -14.65 -6.07
CA GLN A 196 -5.99 -15.96 -5.41
C GLN A 196 -6.13 -15.81 -3.89
N PRO A 197 -7.38 -15.59 -3.40
CA PRO A 197 -7.63 -15.28 -1.99
C PRO A 197 -7.21 -16.41 -1.03
N TYR A 198 -7.38 -17.67 -1.41
CA TYR A 198 -7.02 -18.81 -0.55
C TYR A 198 -5.51 -18.86 -0.29
N ALA A 199 -4.71 -18.73 -1.35
CA ALA A 199 -3.25 -18.69 -1.23
C ALA A 199 -2.80 -17.45 -0.45
N PHE A 200 -3.36 -16.28 -0.76
CA PHE A 200 -3.03 -15.04 -0.09
C PHE A 200 -3.28 -15.09 1.42
N LEU A 201 -4.47 -15.51 1.83
CA LEU A 201 -4.85 -15.66 3.24
C LEU A 201 -4.00 -16.73 3.93
N TYR A 202 -3.73 -17.85 3.24
CA TYR A 202 -2.89 -18.90 3.75
C TYR A 202 -1.46 -18.45 4.01
N ASN A 203 -0.89 -17.66 3.11
CA ASN A 203 0.46 -17.12 3.21
C ASN A 203 0.53 -15.90 4.15
N LEU A 204 -0.57 -15.18 4.37
CA LEU A 204 -0.65 -14.11 5.37
C LEU A 204 -0.64 -14.65 6.81
N ALA A 205 -1.30 -15.77 7.05
CA ALA A 205 -1.51 -16.29 8.41
C ALA A 205 -0.21 -16.47 9.22
N PRO A 206 0.91 -16.97 8.67
CA PRO A 206 2.17 -17.09 9.42
C PRO A 206 2.75 -15.75 9.90
N ALA A 207 2.47 -14.64 9.22
CA ALA A 207 2.96 -13.34 9.62
C ALA A 207 2.25 -12.77 10.85
N LEU A 208 1.09 -13.29 11.17
CA LEU A 208 0.25 -12.83 12.27
C LEU A 208 0.69 -13.50 13.58
N LYS A 209 0.89 -12.68 14.62
CA LYS A 209 1.20 -13.18 15.98
C LYS A 209 -0.01 -13.89 16.59
N GLN A 210 0.23 -14.66 17.64
CA GLN A 210 -0.86 -15.20 18.44
C GLN A 210 -1.71 -14.09 19.01
N GLY A 211 -3.04 -14.19 18.86
CA GLY A 211 -3.98 -13.14 19.29
C GLY A 211 -4.12 -11.97 18.33
N ALA A 212 -3.40 -11.97 17.20
CA ALA A 212 -3.54 -10.94 16.17
C ALA A 212 -4.97 -10.89 15.60
N ARG A 213 -5.36 -9.73 15.09
CA ARG A 213 -6.64 -9.52 14.39
C ARG A 213 -6.41 -9.08 12.96
N VAL A 214 -7.27 -9.56 12.08
CA VAL A 214 -7.31 -9.14 10.67
C VAL A 214 -8.61 -8.39 10.43
N GLY A 215 -8.52 -7.12 10.07
CA GLY A 215 -9.65 -6.30 9.68
C GLY A 215 -9.75 -6.18 8.17
N ILE A 216 -10.90 -6.55 7.61
CA ILE A 216 -11.17 -6.41 6.18
C ILE A 216 -12.33 -5.44 6.01
N VAL A 217 -12.05 -4.33 5.33
CA VAL A 217 -13.06 -3.33 4.95
C VAL A 217 -13.39 -3.50 3.49
N ASP A 218 -14.67 -3.67 3.19
CA ASP A 218 -15.13 -3.70 1.81
C ASP A 218 -16.60 -3.26 1.69
N LEU A 219 -17.06 -3.12 0.45
CA LEU A 219 -18.43 -2.76 0.13
C LEU A 219 -19.26 -4.05 -0.10
N GLU A 220 -20.55 -4.00 0.27
CA GLU A 220 -21.51 -5.06 -0.04
C GLU A 220 -21.92 -5.00 -1.53
N LEU A 221 -20.95 -5.27 -2.41
CA LEU A 221 -21.09 -5.25 -3.86
C LEU A 221 -20.42 -6.49 -4.48
N PRO A 222 -20.80 -6.87 -5.70
CA PRO A 222 -20.07 -7.91 -6.45
C PRO A 222 -18.59 -7.57 -6.60
N THR A 223 -17.71 -8.57 -6.58
CA THR A 223 -16.26 -8.36 -6.70
C THR A 223 -15.87 -7.64 -8.00
N SER A 224 -16.60 -7.86 -9.09
CA SER A 224 -16.42 -7.11 -10.34
C SER A 224 -16.76 -5.61 -10.25
N LYS A 225 -17.40 -5.17 -9.16
CA LYS A 225 -17.82 -3.78 -8.90
C LYS A 225 -17.11 -3.18 -7.68
N HIS A 226 -15.88 -3.59 -7.44
CA HIS A 226 -15.02 -3.12 -6.33
C HIS A 226 -15.69 -3.25 -4.95
N GLY A 227 -16.19 -4.45 -4.64
CA GLY A 227 -16.69 -4.82 -3.32
C GLY A 227 -16.59 -6.33 -3.13
N THR A 228 -16.91 -6.81 -1.97
CA THR A 228 -16.99 -8.25 -1.66
C THR A 228 -18.26 -8.50 -0.85
N PRO A 229 -19.21 -9.31 -1.34
CA PRO A 229 -20.36 -9.71 -0.52
C PRO A 229 -19.87 -10.35 0.78
N ILE A 230 -20.43 -9.94 1.92
CA ILE A 230 -19.95 -10.38 3.24
C ILE A 230 -20.01 -11.92 3.37
N GLU A 231 -21.00 -12.58 2.79
CA GLU A 231 -21.11 -14.03 2.83
C GLU A 231 -20.01 -14.74 2.03
N LEU A 232 -19.57 -14.15 0.92
CA LEU A 232 -18.43 -14.64 0.16
C LEU A 232 -17.13 -14.47 0.97
N LEU A 233 -16.93 -13.29 1.57
CA LEU A 233 -15.78 -13.01 2.42
C LEU A 233 -15.68 -14.02 3.57
N ARG A 234 -16.79 -14.25 4.29
CA ARG A 234 -16.89 -15.23 5.37
C ARG A 234 -16.53 -16.63 4.93
N CYS A 235 -17.07 -17.04 3.78
CA CYS A 235 -16.78 -18.36 3.22
C CYS A 235 -15.27 -18.49 2.92
N GLU A 236 -14.67 -17.57 2.17
CA GLU A 236 -13.27 -17.65 1.76
C GLU A 236 -12.30 -17.64 2.96
N LEU A 237 -12.55 -16.79 3.96
CA LEU A 237 -11.71 -16.79 5.17
C LEU A 237 -11.89 -18.07 6.00
N THR A 238 -13.12 -18.52 6.18
CA THR A 238 -13.40 -19.77 6.93
C THR A 238 -12.81 -20.99 6.23
N ALA A 239 -12.83 -21.03 4.91
CA ALA A 239 -12.22 -22.11 4.12
C ALA A 239 -10.74 -22.29 4.43
N VAL A 240 -10.02 -21.18 4.65
CA VAL A 240 -8.59 -21.17 5.02
C VAL A 240 -8.37 -21.37 6.53
N GLY A 241 -9.42 -21.25 7.34
CA GLY A 241 -9.38 -21.49 8.78
C GLY A 241 -9.40 -20.24 9.65
N TYR A 242 -9.61 -19.05 9.07
CA TYR A 242 -9.88 -17.85 9.86
C TYR A 242 -11.25 -17.96 10.52
N ARG A 243 -11.37 -17.34 11.70
CA ARG A 243 -12.64 -17.30 12.45
C ARG A 243 -13.11 -15.87 12.56
N GLU A 244 -14.35 -15.62 12.16
CA GLU A 244 -14.96 -14.31 12.37
C GLU A 244 -15.09 -14.00 13.87
N VAL A 245 -14.71 -12.77 14.23
CA VAL A 245 -14.82 -12.22 15.59
C VAL A 245 -16.03 -11.28 15.66
N ALA A 246 -16.15 -10.39 14.68
CA ALA A 246 -17.22 -9.40 14.61
C ALA A 246 -17.34 -8.83 13.18
N THR A 247 -18.51 -8.29 12.87
CA THR A 247 -18.71 -7.43 11.69
C THR A 247 -19.41 -6.14 12.12
N HIS A 248 -18.88 -5.02 11.66
CA HIS A 248 -19.36 -3.67 11.97
C HIS A 248 -19.69 -2.92 10.68
N LYS A 249 -20.78 -2.15 10.68
CA LYS A 249 -21.05 -1.20 9.61
C LYS A 249 -20.20 0.05 9.86
N LEU A 250 -19.46 0.50 8.87
CA LEU A 250 -18.73 1.76 8.95
C LEU A 250 -19.65 2.96 8.70
N ALA A 251 -19.30 4.11 9.25
CA ALA A 251 -20.04 5.35 9.04
C ALA A 251 -20.01 5.78 7.57
N GLY A 252 -21.06 6.45 7.14
CA GLY A 252 -21.22 6.89 5.76
C GLY A 252 -21.42 5.71 4.81
N ASP A 253 -20.74 5.76 3.67
CA ASP A 253 -20.72 4.74 2.63
C ASP A 253 -19.46 3.87 2.65
N GLY A 254 -18.76 3.79 3.81
CA GLY A 254 -17.54 3.01 4.00
C GLY A 254 -17.73 1.48 3.96
N GLY A 255 -18.96 1.00 3.85
CA GLY A 255 -19.26 -0.42 3.79
C GLY A 255 -19.25 -1.09 5.17
N TYR A 256 -18.59 -2.24 5.25
CA TYR A 256 -18.44 -3.00 6.49
C TYR A 256 -16.96 -3.18 6.86
N LEU A 257 -16.69 -3.39 8.14
CA LEU A 257 -15.43 -3.89 8.68
C LEU A 257 -15.69 -5.26 9.30
N ALA A 258 -15.18 -6.32 8.68
CA ALA A 258 -15.20 -7.67 9.22
C ALA A 258 -13.88 -7.98 9.90
N VAL A 259 -13.93 -8.47 11.13
CA VAL A 259 -12.75 -8.78 11.95
C VAL A 259 -12.64 -10.28 12.11
N PHE A 260 -11.43 -10.79 11.87
CA PHE A 260 -11.13 -12.21 11.96
C PHE A 260 -9.92 -12.47 12.87
N SER A 261 -9.93 -13.61 13.55
CA SER A 261 -8.74 -14.19 14.13
C SER A 261 -8.10 -15.16 13.13
N PRO A 262 -6.76 -15.13 12.98
CA PRO A 262 -6.07 -16.04 12.07
C PRO A 262 -6.14 -17.50 12.56
N PRO A 263 -5.98 -18.48 11.66
CA PRO A 263 -5.82 -19.88 12.05
C PRO A 263 -4.50 -20.08 12.79
N GLU A 264 -4.45 -21.03 13.70
CA GLU A 264 -3.20 -21.53 14.23
C GLU A 264 -2.39 -22.18 13.10
N VAL A 265 -1.10 -21.85 12.99
CA VAL A 265 -0.24 -22.35 11.91
C VAL A 265 -0.08 -23.87 12.00
N ALA A 266 0.04 -24.38 13.23
CA ALA A 266 0.02 -25.82 13.50
C ALA A 266 -1.43 -26.34 13.38
N GLY A 267 -1.69 -27.21 12.43
CA GLY A 267 -3.02 -27.81 12.23
C GLY A 267 -3.89 -27.10 11.17
N ARG A 268 -3.33 -26.18 10.40
CA ARG A 268 -4.01 -25.67 9.20
C ARG A 268 -4.30 -26.79 8.22
N LYS A 269 -5.43 -26.67 7.52
CA LYS A 269 -5.76 -27.57 6.40
C LYS A 269 -4.64 -27.57 5.35
N SER A 270 -4.44 -28.71 4.70
CA SER A 270 -3.63 -28.73 3.49
C SER A 270 -4.26 -27.80 2.43
N PRO A 271 -3.49 -27.06 1.64
CA PRO A 271 -4.02 -26.25 0.54
C PRO A 271 -5.01 -26.99 -0.36
N ARG A 272 -4.75 -28.25 -0.63
CA ARG A 272 -5.60 -29.13 -1.48
C ARG A 272 -6.92 -29.54 -0.84
N ASP A 273 -7.03 -29.42 0.48
CA ASP A 273 -8.26 -29.72 1.23
C ASP A 273 -9.17 -28.49 1.38
N ILE A 274 -8.73 -27.34 0.88
CA ILE A 274 -9.53 -26.12 0.84
C ILE A 274 -10.55 -26.24 -0.29
N VAL A 275 -11.83 -25.99 0.03
CA VAL A 275 -12.92 -26.00 -0.95
C VAL A 275 -13.24 -24.58 -1.37
N ALA A 276 -13.30 -24.33 -2.68
CA ALA A 276 -13.63 -23.02 -3.21
C ALA A 276 -15.07 -22.61 -2.88
N CYS A 277 -15.22 -21.37 -2.47
CA CYS A 277 -16.51 -20.71 -2.25
C CYS A 277 -17.14 -20.29 -3.57
N ARG A 278 -18.45 -20.36 -3.64
CA ARG A 278 -19.22 -19.83 -4.78
C ARG A 278 -19.61 -18.39 -4.49
N ASP A 279 -19.42 -17.52 -5.48
CA ASP A 279 -19.92 -16.15 -5.41
C ASP A 279 -21.45 -16.17 -5.55
N PRO A 280 -22.23 -15.75 -4.52
CA PRO A 280 -23.68 -15.72 -4.61
C PRO A 280 -24.19 -14.74 -5.68
N ALA A 281 -23.38 -13.73 -6.05
CA ALA A 281 -23.71 -12.75 -7.08
C ALA A 281 -23.29 -13.18 -8.51
N GLY A 282 -22.43 -14.20 -8.64
CA GLY A 282 -21.91 -14.70 -9.93
C GLY A 282 -22.82 -15.66 -10.68
N THR A 283 -23.97 -16.00 -10.13
CA THR A 283 -24.94 -16.96 -10.70
C THR A 283 -26.13 -16.29 -11.40
N ARG A 284 -26.04 -14.99 -11.72
CA ARG A 284 -27.08 -14.30 -12.48
C ARG A 284 -26.58 -13.82 -13.83
#